data_4c397b228ff4c275d7294ef45c2f58e7
#
_entry.id   4c397b228ff4c275d7294ef45c2f58e7
#
_cell.length_a   1.000
_cell.length_b   1.000
_cell.length_c   1.000
_cell.angle_alpha   90.00
_cell.angle_beta   90.00
_cell.angle_gamma   90.00
#
_symmetry.space_group_name_H-M   'P 1'
#
loop_
_entity.id
_entity.type
_entity.pdbx_description
1 polymer ?
#
loop_
_entity_poly.entity_id
_entity_poly.type
_entity_poly.pdbx_seq_one_letter_code
_entity_poly.pdbx_strand_id
1 'polypeptide(L)'
;GYTMRIRDLLAAESIELNGSAAGKQDVLNKMVDLMAKSGKIRDVETYRKGVFAREEEGTTGIGEGIAIPHCKSDAVKAPGLAAMVVKDGVEFDALDGAPVNLLFLIAAPNTEDNVHLEVLSKLSVLLMDENFTTSLRNAKSVEEFLQIIDAADESAKSIDDRLSCLLYTSPSPRDA
;
A
#
# COMPACT_ATOMS: atom_id res chain seq x y z
N GLY A 1 17.55 7.93 -10.00
CA GLY A 1 16.56 7.21 -10.74
C GLY A 1 15.16 7.72 -10.51
N TYR A 2 14.26 7.23 -11.28
CA TYR A 2 12.85 7.59 -11.16
C TYR A 2 12.32 7.15 -9.80
N THR A 3 11.75 8.08 -9.06
CA THR A 3 11.15 7.77 -7.76
C THR A 3 9.64 7.79 -7.91
N MET A 4 9.01 6.65 -7.69
CA MET A 4 7.57 6.50 -7.77
C MET A 4 6.91 7.15 -6.56
N ARG A 5 5.91 7.98 -6.79
CA ARG A 5 5.12 8.59 -5.71
C ARG A 5 3.91 7.73 -5.45
N ILE A 6 3.65 7.46 -4.17
CA ILE A 6 2.49 6.64 -3.78
C ILE A 6 1.19 7.29 -4.25
N ARG A 7 1.10 8.62 -4.15
CA ARG A 7 -0.09 9.35 -4.58
C ARG A 7 -0.44 9.12 -6.06
N ASP A 8 0.57 8.96 -6.91
CA ASP A 8 0.37 8.73 -8.34
C ASP A 8 -0.30 7.39 -8.63
N LEU A 9 -0.18 6.45 -7.70
CA LEU A 9 -0.77 5.11 -7.82
C LEU A 9 -2.13 5.00 -7.17
N LEU A 10 -2.47 5.93 -6.27
CA LEU A 10 -3.67 5.85 -5.45
C LEU A 10 -4.72 6.84 -5.94
N ALA A 11 -5.68 6.34 -6.70
CA ALA A 11 -6.80 7.15 -7.20
C ALA A 11 -7.74 7.50 -6.04
N ALA A 12 -8.29 8.72 -6.07
CA ALA A 12 -9.21 9.17 -5.02
C ALA A 12 -10.44 8.28 -4.89
N GLU A 13 -10.97 7.79 -6.01
CA GLU A 13 -12.13 6.89 -6.02
C GLU A 13 -11.82 5.49 -5.49
N SER A 14 -10.55 5.18 -5.28
CA SER A 14 -10.11 3.90 -4.71
C SER A 14 -9.77 4.00 -3.22
N ILE A 15 -10.25 5.04 -2.56
CA ILE A 15 -10.06 5.25 -1.11
C ILE A 15 -11.43 5.23 -0.42
N GLU A 16 -11.57 4.38 0.60
CA GLU A 16 -12.77 4.30 1.42
C GLU A 16 -12.40 4.52 2.89
N LEU A 17 -12.87 5.63 3.47
CA LEU A 17 -12.54 6.01 4.84
C LEU A 17 -13.52 5.47 5.88
N ASN A 18 -14.68 5.03 5.45
CA ASN A 18 -15.74 4.52 6.33
C ASN A 18 -16.08 3.08 5.95
N GLY A 19 -15.04 2.27 5.77
CA GLY A 19 -15.19 0.87 5.39
C GLY A 19 -15.76 0.04 6.52
N SER A 20 -16.44 -1.04 6.15
CA SER A 20 -16.92 -2.06 7.07
C SER A 20 -16.84 -3.40 6.38
N ALA A 21 -16.62 -4.45 7.15
CA ALA A 21 -16.51 -5.78 6.59
C ALA A 21 -16.85 -6.83 7.65
N ALA A 22 -17.47 -7.91 7.21
CA ALA A 22 -17.83 -9.02 8.08
C ALA A 22 -16.64 -9.91 8.44
N GLY A 23 -15.61 -9.90 7.63
CA GLY A 23 -14.41 -10.70 7.85
C GLY A 23 -13.41 -10.53 6.72
N LYS A 24 -12.36 -11.35 6.74
CA LYS A 24 -11.24 -11.27 5.79
C LYS A 24 -11.69 -11.35 4.34
N GLN A 25 -12.51 -12.35 4.00
CA GLN A 25 -12.96 -12.52 2.62
C GLN A 25 -13.78 -11.31 2.15
N ASP A 26 -14.65 -10.82 3.02
CA ASP A 26 -15.50 -9.67 2.70
C ASP A 26 -14.66 -8.42 2.44
N VAL A 27 -13.68 -8.13 3.29
CA VAL A 27 -12.84 -6.95 3.12
C VAL A 27 -11.96 -7.07 1.87
N LEU A 28 -11.44 -8.24 1.55
CA LEU A 28 -10.66 -8.45 0.34
C LEU A 28 -11.52 -8.22 -0.91
N ASN A 29 -12.74 -8.73 -0.92
CA ASN A 29 -13.68 -8.49 -2.02
C ASN A 29 -13.96 -7.01 -2.20
N LYS A 30 -14.22 -6.30 -1.12
CA LYS A 30 -14.47 -4.85 -1.15
C LYS A 30 -13.25 -4.07 -1.63
N MET A 31 -12.05 -4.49 -1.22
CA MET A 31 -10.81 -3.85 -1.67
C MET A 31 -10.58 -4.04 -3.17
N VAL A 32 -10.86 -5.23 -3.70
CA VAL A 32 -10.75 -5.49 -5.14
C VAL A 32 -11.74 -4.61 -5.91
N ASP A 33 -12.99 -4.53 -5.44
CA ASP A 33 -13.99 -3.66 -6.07
C ASP A 33 -13.56 -2.20 -6.05
N LEU A 34 -12.96 -1.77 -4.96
CA LEU A 34 -12.43 -0.42 -4.80
C LEU A 34 -11.29 -0.14 -5.79
N MET A 35 -10.37 -1.10 -5.95
CA MET A 35 -9.30 -1.01 -6.94
C MET A 35 -9.85 -0.93 -8.36
N ALA A 36 -10.89 -1.68 -8.65
CA ALA A 36 -11.50 -1.71 -9.99
C ALA A 36 -12.00 -0.34 -10.44
N LYS A 37 -12.38 0.53 -9.51
CA LYS A 37 -12.83 1.88 -9.81
C LYS A 37 -11.76 2.74 -10.47
N SER A 38 -10.50 2.39 -10.31
CA SER A 38 -9.39 3.15 -10.88
C SER A 38 -9.25 2.98 -12.41
N GLY A 39 -9.88 1.95 -12.97
CA GLY A 39 -9.74 1.60 -14.39
C GLY A 39 -8.42 0.90 -14.70
N LYS A 40 -7.63 0.56 -13.70
CA LYS A 40 -6.30 -0.08 -13.90
C LYS A 40 -6.37 -1.59 -14.02
N ILE A 41 -7.53 -2.19 -13.80
CA ILE A 41 -7.72 -3.64 -13.84
C ILE A 41 -8.52 -3.99 -15.11
N ARG A 42 -7.94 -4.81 -15.98
CA ARG A 42 -8.62 -5.21 -17.24
C ARG A 42 -9.57 -6.38 -17.05
N ASP A 43 -9.29 -7.25 -16.09
CA ASP A 43 -10.13 -8.41 -15.76
C ASP A 43 -10.22 -8.52 -14.24
N VAL A 44 -11.30 -7.98 -13.68
CA VAL A 44 -11.49 -7.86 -12.24
C VAL A 44 -11.53 -9.24 -11.58
N GLU A 45 -12.24 -10.20 -12.18
CA GLU A 45 -12.37 -11.51 -11.57
C GLU A 45 -11.06 -12.29 -11.55
N THR A 46 -10.25 -12.17 -12.60
CA THR A 46 -8.93 -12.78 -12.64
C THR A 46 -8.02 -12.16 -11.58
N TYR A 47 -8.06 -10.83 -11.45
CA TYR A 47 -7.29 -10.14 -10.42
C TYR A 47 -7.75 -10.56 -9.02
N ARG A 48 -9.05 -10.63 -8.80
CA ARG A 48 -9.65 -11.08 -7.52
C ARG A 48 -9.12 -12.45 -7.11
N LYS A 49 -9.16 -13.40 -8.03
CA LYS A 49 -8.64 -14.74 -7.79
C LYS A 49 -7.17 -14.73 -7.39
N GLY A 50 -6.39 -13.87 -8.05
CA GLY A 50 -4.97 -13.72 -7.75
C GLY A 50 -4.71 -13.16 -6.36
N VAL A 51 -5.50 -12.17 -5.94
CA VAL A 51 -5.41 -11.59 -4.60
C VAL A 51 -5.71 -12.67 -3.54
N PHE A 52 -6.79 -13.42 -3.72
CA PHE A 52 -7.14 -14.48 -2.78
C PHE A 52 -6.11 -15.60 -2.75
N ALA A 53 -5.58 -15.99 -3.91
CA ALA A 53 -4.54 -17.01 -3.99
C ALA A 53 -3.27 -16.58 -3.25
N ARG A 54 -2.87 -15.32 -3.39
CA ARG A 54 -1.70 -14.79 -2.67
C ARG A 54 -1.94 -14.82 -1.17
N GLU A 55 -3.13 -14.43 -0.71
CA GLU A 55 -3.46 -14.43 0.72
C GLU A 55 -3.43 -15.85 1.32
N GLU A 56 -3.78 -16.86 0.54
CA GLU A 56 -3.72 -18.25 0.98
C GLU A 56 -2.30 -18.74 1.23
N GLU A 57 -1.30 -18.16 0.56
CA GLU A 57 0.10 -18.49 0.78
C GLU A 57 0.61 -18.02 2.15
N GLY A 58 -0.02 -17.00 2.71
CA GLY A 58 0.33 -16.43 4.00
C GLY A 58 -0.33 -15.07 4.15
N THR A 59 -0.71 -14.74 5.37
CA THR A 59 -1.43 -13.49 5.62
C THR A 59 -0.58 -12.26 5.31
N THR A 60 -1.20 -11.25 4.71
CA THR A 60 -0.59 -9.94 4.50
C THR A 60 -0.95 -8.96 5.62
N GLY A 61 -1.62 -9.42 6.67
CA GLY A 61 -1.83 -8.66 7.89
C GLY A 61 -0.55 -8.64 8.71
N ILE A 62 0.20 -7.56 8.63
CA ILE A 62 1.56 -7.48 9.18
C ILE A 62 1.61 -7.12 10.65
N GLY A 63 0.47 -6.86 11.27
CA GLY A 63 0.38 -6.43 12.66
C GLY A 63 0.14 -4.94 12.77
N GLU A 64 -0.06 -4.46 13.99
CA GLU A 64 -0.33 -3.06 14.30
C GLU A 64 -1.59 -2.53 13.59
N GLY A 65 -2.52 -3.43 13.29
CA GLY A 65 -3.77 -3.06 12.63
C GLY A 65 -3.66 -2.83 11.13
N ILE A 66 -2.58 -3.28 10.49
CA ILE A 66 -2.27 -2.99 9.08
C ILE A 66 -2.27 -4.26 8.26
N ALA A 67 -2.84 -4.20 7.04
CA ALA A 67 -2.72 -5.26 6.05
C ALA A 67 -2.35 -4.66 4.70
N ILE A 68 -1.53 -5.39 3.95
CA ILE A 68 -1.05 -4.97 2.63
C ILE A 68 -1.26 -6.11 1.62
N PRO A 69 -2.52 -6.47 1.30
CA PRO A 69 -2.75 -7.47 0.26
C PRO A 69 -2.23 -6.97 -1.08
N HIS A 70 -1.78 -7.90 -1.92
CA HIS A 70 -1.20 -7.52 -3.22
C HIS A 70 -1.27 -8.68 -4.20
N CYS A 71 -1.22 -8.33 -5.48
CA CYS A 71 -1.18 -9.32 -6.54
C CYS A 71 -0.54 -8.75 -7.79
N LYS A 72 0.38 -9.52 -8.37
CA LYS A 72 0.97 -9.25 -9.67
C LYS A 72 0.22 -10.13 -10.69
N SER A 73 -0.35 -9.52 -11.72
CA SER A 73 -1.25 -10.24 -12.62
C SER A 73 -1.32 -9.62 -14.01
N ASP A 74 -1.50 -10.48 -15.03
CA ASP A 74 -1.77 -10.03 -16.40
C ASP A 74 -3.09 -9.26 -16.49
N ALA A 75 -3.97 -9.42 -15.51
CA ALA A 75 -5.23 -8.70 -15.44
C ALA A 75 -5.07 -7.23 -15.06
N VAL A 76 -3.86 -6.81 -14.69
CA VAL A 76 -3.56 -5.43 -14.30
C VAL A 76 -2.93 -4.68 -15.46
N LYS A 77 -3.53 -3.54 -15.84
CA LYS A 77 -3.03 -2.69 -16.94
C LYS A 77 -1.85 -1.83 -16.49
N ALA A 78 -1.94 -1.29 -15.29
CA ALA A 78 -0.97 -0.34 -14.75
C ALA A 78 -0.90 -0.48 -13.24
N PRO A 79 0.23 -0.13 -12.61
CA PRO A 79 0.34 -0.19 -11.16
C PRO A 79 -0.71 0.66 -10.48
N GLY A 80 -1.30 0.17 -9.41
CA GLY A 80 -2.32 0.89 -8.68
C GLY A 80 -2.39 0.48 -7.22
N LEU A 81 -3.01 1.36 -6.45
CA LEU A 81 -3.28 1.15 -5.03
C LEU A 81 -4.74 1.44 -4.74
N ALA A 82 -5.26 0.74 -3.73
CA ALA A 82 -6.53 1.08 -3.12
C ALA A 82 -6.30 1.11 -1.60
N ALA A 83 -7.07 1.91 -0.89
CA ALA A 83 -6.92 2.05 0.55
C ALA A 83 -8.28 2.05 1.24
N MET A 84 -8.33 1.45 2.42
CA MET A 84 -9.54 1.42 3.22
C MET A 84 -9.21 1.57 4.70
N VAL A 85 -10.01 2.37 5.39
CA VAL A 85 -9.99 2.47 6.84
C VAL A 85 -11.26 1.78 7.36
N VAL A 86 -11.09 0.82 8.26
CA VAL A 86 -12.19 0.10 8.91
C VAL A 86 -12.10 0.40 10.40
N LYS A 87 -12.83 1.41 10.86
CA LYS A 87 -12.71 1.92 12.24
C LYS A 87 -12.97 0.86 13.29
N ASP A 88 -13.93 0.01 13.06
CA ASP A 88 -14.29 -1.06 14.01
C ASP A 88 -13.33 -2.26 13.92
N GLY A 89 -12.43 -2.24 12.95
CA GLY A 89 -11.51 -3.34 12.69
C GLY A 89 -12.18 -4.51 11.99
N VAL A 90 -11.37 -5.37 11.40
CA VAL A 90 -11.82 -6.59 10.76
C VAL A 90 -10.83 -7.71 11.07
N GLU A 91 -11.33 -8.90 11.36
CA GLU A 91 -10.48 -10.06 11.56
C GLU A 91 -9.82 -10.42 10.22
N PHE A 92 -8.50 -10.39 10.18
CA PHE A 92 -7.74 -10.60 8.95
C PHE A 92 -6.72 -11.73 9.08
N ASP A 93 -6.71 -12.42 10.21
CA ASP A 93 -5.71 -13.44 10.49
C ASP A 93 -4.29 -12.82 10.45
N ALA A 94 -4.17 -11.64 11.03
CA ALA A 94 -2.90 -10.91 11.06
C ALA A 94 -1.85 -11.65 11.90
N LEU A 95 -0.58 -11.36 11.63
CA LEU A 95 0.53 -12.01 12.32
C LEU A 95 0.49 -11.86 13.84
N ASP A 96 -0.04 -10.75 14.34
CA ASP A 96 -0.18 -10.50 15.78
C ASP A 96 -1.54 -10.90 16.35
N GLY A 97 -2.42 -11.44 15.51
CA GLY A 97 -3.75 -11.87 15.92
C GLY A 97 -4.73 -10.73 16.17
N ALA A 98 -4.31 -9.48 16.03
CA ALA A 98 -5.17 -8.32 16.26
C ALA A 98 -6.00 -7.96 15.02
N PRO A 99 -7.16 -7.29 15.20
CA PRO A 99 -7.95 -6.83 14.06
C PRO A 99 -7.19 -5.81 13.22
N VAL A 100 -7.55 -5.75 11.94
CA VAL A 100 -6.96 -4.81 10.97
C VAL A 100 -7.93 -3.65 10.77
N ASN A 101 -7.43 -2.43 10.79
CA ASN A 101 -8.23 -1.24 10.57
C ASN A 101 -7.70 -0.32 9.47
N LEU A 102 -6.54 -0.63 8.89
CA LEU A 102 -5.96 0.12 7.78
C LEU A 102 -5.44 -0.87 6.75
N LEU A 103 -5.96 -0.80 5.53
CA LEU A 103 -5.60 -1.73 4.46
C LEU A 103 -5.16 -0.98 3.22
N PHE A 104 -4.10 -1.48 2.59
CA PHE A 104 -3.66 -1.04 1.27
C PHE A 104 -3.58 -2.24 0.34
N LEU A 105 -4.29 -2.18 -0.77
CA LEU A 105 -4.24 -3.22 -1.80
C LEU A 105 -3.33 -2.75 -2.93
N ILE A 106 -2.40 -3.60 -3.36
CA ILE A 106 -1.46 -3.29 -4.42
C ILE A 106 -1.80 -4.13 -5.65
N ALA A 107 -1.91 -3.47 -6.81
CA ALA A 107 -2.06 -4.14 -8.10
C ALA A 107 -0.84 -3.82 -8.96
N ALA A 108 -0.21 -4.84 -9.52
CA ALA A 108 0.95 -4.65 -10.39
C ALA A 108 0.82 -5.50 -11.66
N PRO A 109 1.17 -4.93 -12.82
CA PRO A 109 1.21 -5.71 -14.06
C PRO A 109 2.22 -6.83 -13.96
N ASN A 110 1.96 -7.92 -14.67
CA ASN A 110 2.88 -9.04 -14.75
C ASN A 110 3.96 -8.76 -15.81
N THR A 111 4.85 -7.83 -15.49
CA THR A 111 5.98 -7.43 -16.34
C THR A 111 7.29 -7.85 -15.67
N GLU A 112 8.39 -7.68 -16.38
CA GLU A 112 9.71 -7.99 -15.83
C GLU A 112 10.09 -7.05 -14.69
N ASP A 113 9.47 -5.87 -14.63
CA ASP A 113 9.71 -4.89 -13.59
C ASP A 113 9.10 -5.38 -12.26
N ASN A 114 9.84 -5.20 -11.18
CA ASN A 114 9.37 -5.58 -9.85
C ASN A 114 8.68 -4.40 -9.15
N VAL A 115 7.76 -3.74 -9.86
CA VAL A 115 7.04 -2.56 -9.36
C VAL A 115 6.31 -2.88 -8.06
N HIS A 116 5.68 -4.06 -7.98
CA HIS A 116 4.94 -4.43 -6.78
C HIS A 116 5.85 -4.54 -5.55
N LEU A 117 7.10 -4.96 -5.72
CA LEU A 117 8.06 -5.05 -4.63
C LEU A 117 8.53 -3.66 -4.19
N GLU A 118 8.73 -2.74 -5.14
CA GLU A 118 9.07 -1.35 -4.83
C GLU A 118 7.96 -0.67 -4.03
N VAL A 119 6.72 -0.81 -4.49
CA VAL A 119 5.57 -0.22 -3.81
C VAL A 119 5.40 -0.82 -2.42
N LEU A 120 5.49 -2.15 -2.33
CA LEU A 120 5.36 -2.86 -1.07
C LEU A 120 6.44 -2.41 -0.07
N SER A 121 7.68 -2.31 -0.52
CA SER A 121 8.80 -1.87 0.30
C SER A 121 8.59 -0.44 0.82
N LYS A 122 8.22 0.46 -0.09
CA LYS A 122 8.00 1.86 0.25
C LYS A 122 6.86 2.03 1.25
N LEU A 123 5.74 1.37 0.99
CA LEU A 123 4.59 1.39 1.91
C LEU A 123 4.96 0.81 3.28
N SER A 124 5.68 -0.31 3.29
CA SER A 124 6.07 -0.95 4.54
C SER A 124 6.89 -0.03 5.42
N VAL A 125 7.82 0.71 4.82
CA VAL A 125 8.65 1.67 5.56
C VAL A 125 7.80 2.81 6.12
N LEU A 126 6.91 3.39 5.30
CA LEU A 126 6.04 4.48 5.75
C LEU A 126 5.08 4.03 6.85
N LEU A 127 4.55 2.82 6.73
CA LEU A 127 3.57 2.28 7.69
C LEU A 127 4.19 1.86 9.02
N MET A 128 5.51 1.86 9.13
CA MET A 128 6.19 1.67 10.41
C MET A 128 6.11 2.91 11.31
N ASP A 129 5.81 4.06 10.75
CA ASP A 129 5.67 5.31 11.50
C ASP A 129 4.26 5.39 12.09
N GLU A 130 4.16 5.28 13.40
CA GLU A 130 2.89 5.29 14.13
C GLU A 130 2.13 6.61 13.94
N ASN A 131 2.83 7.72 13.87
CA ASN A 131 2.19 9.02 13.63
C ASN A 131 1.53 9.06 12.26
N PHE A 132 2.20 8.50 11.26
CA PHE A 132 1.66 8.42 9.91
C PHE A 132 0.38 7.58 9.87
N THR A 133 0.42 6.37 10.43
CA THR A 133 -0.74 5.48 10.42
C THR A 133 -1.91 6.04 11.22
N THR A 134 -1.64 6.66 12.36
CA THR A 134 -2.67 7.30 13.17
C THR A 134 -3.34 8.43 12.40
N SER A 135 -2.56 9.26 11.71
CA SER A 135 -3.09 10.34 10.88
C SER A 135 -3.98 9.82 9.76
N LEU A 136 -3.56 8.73 9.11
CA LEU A 136 -4.37 8.10 8.05
C LEU A 136 -5.69 7.58 8.57
N ARG A 137 -5.68 6.91 9.73
CA ARG A 137 -6.89 6.37 10.35
C ARG A 137 -7.88 7.45 10.75
N ASN A 138 -7.38 8.63 11.04
CA ASN A 138 -8.18 9.76 11.52
C ASN A 138 -8.50 10.78 10.43
N ALA A 139 -8.06 10.55 9.19
CA ALA A 139 -8.35 11.45 8.08
C ALA A 139 -9.86 11.55 7.86
N LYS A 140 -10.34 12.76 7.69
CA LYS A 140 -11.77 13.05 7.58
C LYS A 140 -12.26 13.15 6.15
N SER A 141 -11.34 13.25 5.20
CA SER A 141 -11.66 13.31 3.78
C SER A 141 -10.61 12.57 2.97
N VAL A 142 -10.98 12.16 1.77
CA VAL A 142 -10.07 11.52 0.83
C VAL A 142 -8.91 12.46 0.50
N GLU A 143 -9.19 13.75 0.35
CA GLU A 143 -8.17 14.75 0.09
C GLU A 143 -7.15 14.82 1.22
N GLU A 144 -7.62 14.85 2.47
CA GLU A 144 -6.74 14.84 3.64
C GLU A 144 -5.88 13.59 3.68
N PHE A 145 -6.48 12.42 3.40
CA PHE A 145 -5.76 11.15 3.33
C PHE A 145 -4.62 11.22 2.32
N LEU A 146 -4.90 11.73 1.12
CA LEU A 146 -3.89 11.88 0.06
C LEU A 146 -2.81 12.89 0.45
N GLN A 147 -3.15 13.96 1.13
CA GLN A 147 -2.19 14.96 1.60
C GLN A 147 -1.23 14.37 2.64
N ILE A 148 -1.74 13.55 3.53
CA ILE A 148 -0.92 12.87 4.54
C ILE A 148 0.10 11.95 3.86
N ILE A 149 -0.34 11.18 2.87
CA ILE A 149 0.52 10.30 2.11
C ILE A 149 1.59 11.10 1.36
N ASP A 150 1.19 12.18 0.73
CA ASP A 150 2.11 13.01 -0.06
C ASP A 150 3.18 13.63 0.82
N ALA A 151 2.80 14.13 1.99
CA ALA A 151 3.75 14.72 2.95
C ALA A 151 4.75 13.67 3.45
N ALA A 152 4.29 12.45 3.75
CA ALA A 152 5.16 11.37 4.19
C ALA A 152 6.13 10.93 3.08
N ASP A 153 5.64 10.87 1.86
CA ASP A 153 6.43 10.52 0.69
C ASP A 153 7.54 11.56 0.43
N GLU A 154 7.22 12.83 0.56
CA GLU A 154 8.19 13.92 0.44
C GLU A 154 9.26 13.86 1.53
N SER A 155 8.87 13.58 2.77
CA SER A 155 9.81 13.45 3.88
C SER A 155 10.77 12.28 3.68
N ALA A 156 10.27 11.14 3.22
CA ALA A 156 11.08 9.97 2.94
C ALA A 156 12.07 10.24 1.82
N LYS A 157 11.64 10.91 0.76
CA LYS A 157 12.52 11.31 -0.34
C LYS A 157 13.64 12.22 0.15
N SER A 158 13.33 13.19 0.99
CA SER A 158 14.30 14.12 1.55
C SER A 158 15.38 13.39 2.36
N ILE A 159 14.98 12.39 3.14
CA ILE A 159 15.91 11.56 3.91
C ILE A 159 16.83 10.77 2.97
N ASP A 160 16.26 10.14 1.95
CA ASP A 160 17.02 9.38 0.96
C ASP A 160 18.02 10.26 0.23
N ASP A 161 17.62 11.46 -0.15
CA ASP A 161 18.51 12.43 -0.81
C ASP A 161 19.67 12.81 0.10
N ARG A 162 19.42 13.00 1.40
CA ARG A 162 20.45 13.30 2.37
C ARG A 162 21.44 12.15 2.54
N LEU A 163 20.92 10.93 2.63
CA LEU A 163 21.76 9.75 2.75
C LEU A 163 22.63 9.56 1.51
N SER A 164 22.08 9.74 0.33
CA SER A 164 22.82 9.67 -0.91
C SER A 164 23.95 10.70 -0.95
N CYS A 165 23.65 11.92 -0.51
CA CYS A 165 24.64 12.99 -0.45
C CYS A 165 25.78 12.63 0.50
N LEU A 166 25.47 12.08 1.67
CA LEU A 166 26.46 11.65 2.63
C LEU A 166 27.35 10.53 2.09
N LEU A 167 26.75 9.58 1.38
CA LEU A 167 27.50 8.47 0.81
C LEU A 167 28.44 8.93 -0.30
N TYR A 168 28.05 9.90 -1.08
CA TYR A 168 28.88 10.42 -2.17
C TYR A 168 29.95 11.39 -1.69
N THR A 169 29.72 12.12 -0.60
CA THR A 169 30.68 13.10 -0.08
C THR A 169 31.60 12.48 0.98
N SER A 170 31.29 11.30 1.45
CA SER A 170 32.14 10.58 2.39
C SER A 170 33.46 10.25 1.72
N PRO A 171 34.60 10.55 2.35
CA PRO A 171 35.89 10.17 1.76
C PRO A 171 35.96 8.67 1.61
N SER A 172 36.35 8.25 0.43
CA SER A 172 36.59 6.83 0.19
C SER A 172 37.83 6.40 0.98
N PRO A 173 37.83 5.23 1.60
CA PRO A 173 39.04 4.72 2.26
C PRO A 173 40.24 4.67 1.35
N ARG A 174 40.02 4.61 0.04
CA ARG A 174 41.12 4.60 -0.93
C ARG A 174 41.76 5.96 -1.15
N ASP A 175 41.07 6.99 -0.78
CA ASP A 175 41.54 8.36 -0.90
C ASP A 175 42.40 8.78 0.29
N ALA A 176 42.43 7.94 1.26
CA ALA A 176 43.22 8.19 2.47
C ALA A 176 44.67 7.77 2.25
#